data_f81eb7b6406976188cf303382d8e0fe8
#
_entry.id   f81eb7b6406976188cf303382d8e0fe8
#
_cell.length_a   1.000
_cell.length_b   1.000
_cell.length_c   1.000
_cell.angle_alpha   90.00
_cell.angle_beta   90.00
_cell.angle_gamma   90.00
#
_symmetry.space_group_name_H-M   'P 1'
#
loop_
_entity.id
_entity.type
_entity.pdbx_description
1 polymer ?
#
loop_
_entity_poly.entity_id
_entity_poly.type
_entity_poly.pdbx_seq_one_letter_code
_entity_poly.pdbx_strand_id
1 'polypeptide(L)'
;LLLIILSLYFSSHLHFLQDTPPGFRTKGILYANLVPLSKTWYLESEEQKKKHWQDAQSIEQKLEECPFIEQWFRGEPSQCGILGAGGAGTSVLINDKDVKQNMMLMWVPLDFFKFYELRMKENALPDKIEGRNKYLVVMNEAAMKAFGYTKRDEAFVRGEKALWISMGMDGNIIEGGTSLMPVEAVVENYYTGHLTAGKKPLVFMVSPKAGGSQYQIACKNGKEKELISYLKKIRQEIFNTEEFDHHWLEEDVQALYREDRRVSTVFTLFSAISIFVSALGLFGLSLFDIRQRYREIAIRKVNGAQLRNLYSILFRKYIWVIGGATLLTAPSVSYTHLTLP
;
A
#
# COMPACT_ATOMS: atom_id res chain seq x y z
N LEU A 1 -12.10 19.58 -24.31
CA LEU A 1 -12.19 20.17 -22.97
C LEU A 1 -12.43 19.09 -21.92
N LEU A 2 -13.40 18.18 -22.11
CA LEU A 2 -13.70 17.06 -21.19
C LEU A 2 -12.47 16.21 -20.91
N LEU A 3 -11.70 15.80 -21.92
CA LEU A 3 -10.47 15.03 -21.76
C LEU A 3 -9.40 15.78 -20.94
N ILE A 4 -9.31 17.11 -21.08
CA ILE A 4 -8.37 17.90 -20.30
C ILE A 4 -8.76 17.90 -18.82
N ILE A 5 -10.05 18.09 -18.51
CA ILE A 5 -10.55 18.08 -17.14
C ILE A 5 -10.33 16.70 -16.51
N LEU A 6 -10.64 15.61 -17.24
CA LEU A 6 -10.39 14.24 -16.78
C LEU A 6 -8.89 13.99 -16.53
N SER A 7 -8.01 14.43 -17.42
CA SER A 7 -6.57 14.28 -17.24
C SER A 7 -6.08 14.99 -15.98
N LEU A 8 -6.51 16.23 -15.76
CA LEU A 8 -6.17 17.00 -14.54
C LEU A 8 -6.70 16.32 -13.29
N TYR A 9 -7.93 15.81 -13.36
CA TYR A 9 -8.53 15.07 -12.25
C TYR A 9 -7.74 13.79 -11.91
N PHE A 10 -7.48 12.94 -12.91
CA PHE A 10 -6.71 11.70 -12.68
C PHE A 10 -5.29 11.99 -12.19
N SER A 11 -4.64 13.02 -12.71
CA SER A 11 -3.33 13.44 -12.22
C SER A 11 -3.38 13.91 -10.76
N SER A 12 -4.35 14.75 -10.42
CA SER A 12 -4.54 15.21 -9.03
C SER A 12 -4.91 14.08 -8.09
N HIS A 13 -5.78 13.17 -8.52
CA HIS A 13 -6.18 11.99 -7.75
C HIS A 13 -4.98 11.06 -7.51
N LEU A 14 -4.16 10.84 -8.53
CA LEU A 14 -2.95 10.03 -8.41
C LEU A 14 -1.96 10.64 -7.40
N HIS A 15 -1.74 11.96 -7.44
CA HIS A 15 -0.92 12.64 -6.44
C HIS A 15 -1.49 12.48 -5.04
N PHE A 16 -2.78 12.66 -4.86
CA PHE A 16 -3.44 12.42 -3.57
C PHE A 16 -3.22 11.00 -3.05
N LEU A 17 -3.36 9.98 -3.92
CA LEU A 17 -3.13 8.58 -3.56
C LEU A 17 -1.68 8.30 -3.15
N GLN A 18 -0.71 8.93 -3.83
CA GLN A 18 0.71 8.73 -3.56
C GLN A 18 1.20 9.50 -2.32
N ASP A 19 0.64 10.67 -2.07
CA ASP A 19 1.03 11.54 -0.95
C ASP A 19 0.33 11.16 0.35
N THR A 20 -0.75 10.38 0.29
CA THR A 20 -1.47 9.94 1.49
C THR A 20 -0.66 8.86 2.22
N PRO A 21 -0.25 9.11 3.47
CA PRO A 21 0.52 8.11 4.22
C PRO A 21 -0.33 6.87 4.49
N PRO A 22 0.20 5.66 4.28
CA PRO A 22 -0.54 4.42 4.51
C PRO A 22 -0.88 4.17 5.98
N GLY A 23 -0.24 4.88 6.90
CA GLY A 23 -0.44 4.75 8.35
C GLY A 23 0.60 3.85 9.03
N PHE A 24 1.66 3.48 8.32
CA PHE A 24 2.79 2.71 8.84
C PHE A 24 4.08 3.09 8.10
N ARG A 25 5.24 2.71 8.69
CA ARG A 25 6.55 2.92 8.07
C ARG A 25 6.69 2.03 6.82
N THR A 26 7.01 2.63 5.68
CA THR A 26 7.30 1.92 4.43
C THR A 26 8.76 2.04 4.02
N LYS A 27 9.42 3.13 4.41
CA LYS A 27 10.76 3.49 3.95
C LYS A 27 11.85 2.64 4.60
N GLY A 28 12.78 2.19 3.77
CA GLY A 28 13.96 1.47 4.22
C GLY A 28 13.67 0.08 4.77
N ILE A 29 12.53 -0.53 4.43
CA ILE A 29 12.18 -1.89 4.84
C ILE A 29 12.41 -2.84 3.68
N LEU A 30 13.28 -3.81 3.90
CA LEU A 30 13.63 -4.88 2.98
C LEU A 30 12.94 -6.19 3.40
N TYR A 31 12.25 -6.82 2.48
CA TYR A 31 11.80 -8.20 2.59
C TYR A 31 12.82 -9.12 1.90
N ALA A 32 13.32 -10.11 2.61
CA ALA A 32 14.39 -10.97 2.12
C ALA A 32 14.16 -12.44 2.51
N ASN A 33 14.17 -13.33 1.53
CA ASN A 33 14.14 -14.78 1.74
C ASN A 33 15.59 -15.28 1.88
N LEU A 34 16.14 -15.17 3.09
CA LEU A 34 17.54 -15.52 3.33
C LEU A 34 17.79 -17.02 3.48
N VAL A 35 16.83 -17.75 4.02
CA VAL A 35 16.88 -19.22 4.13
C VAL A 35 16.17 -19.83 2.94
N PRO A 36 16.82 -20.68 2.12
CA PRO A 36 16.18 -21.36 1.02
C PRO A 36 15.26 -22.45 1.58
N LEU A 37 13.97 -22.17 1.66
CA LEU A 37 12.98 -23.17 2.02
C LEU A 37 12.33 -23.76 0.77
N SER A 38 12.28 -25.09 0.72
CA SER A 38 11.50 -25.80 -0.28
C SER A 38 10.00 -25.54 -0.08
N LYS A 39 9.23 -25.50 -1.17
CA LYS A 39 7.76 -25.39 -1.09
C LYS A 39 7.13 -26.57 -0.33
N THR A 40 7.88 -27.65 -0.19
CA THR A 40 7.49 -28.90 0.49
C THR A 40 8.24 -29.11 1.80
N TRP A 41 8.72 -28.03 2.45
CA TRP A 41 9.49 -28.09 3.69
C TRP A 41 8.84 -28.95 4.81
N TYR A 42 7.52 -29.02 4.82
CA TYR A 42 6.76 -29.85 5.77
C TYR A 42 6.92 -31.35 5.53
N LEU A 43 7.34 -31.75 4.33
CA LEU A 43 7.64 -33.16 3.97
C LEU A 43 9.11 -33.52 4.17
N GLU A 44 9.94 -32.57 4.58
CA GLU A 44 11.37 -32.81 4.80
C GLU A 44 11.62 -33.67 6.04
N SER A 45 12.75 -34.36 6.04
CA SER A 45 13.18 -35.17 7.20
C SER A 45 13.49 -34.26 8.40
N GLU A 46 13.45 -34.80 9.58
CA GLU A 46 13.76 -34.09 10.82
C GLU A 46 15.21 -33.53 10.82
N GLU A 47 16.14 -34.24 10.15
CA GLU A 47 17.51 -33.78 9.98
C GLU A 47 17.58 -32.53 9.09
N GLN A 48 16.84 -32.49 7.99
CA GLN A 48 16.76 -31.33 7.09
C GLN A 48 16.11 -30.12 7.81
N LYS A 49 15.02 -30.34 8.55
CA LYS A 49 14.38 -29.30 9.36
C LYS A 49 15.35 -28.75 10.41
N LYS A 50 16.10 -29.62 11.09
CA LYS A 50 17.11 -29.22 12.06
C LYS A 50 18.23 -28.39 11.44
N LYS A 51 18.67 -28.77 10.23
CA LYS A 51 19.67 -28.02 9.48
C LYS A 51 19.13 -26.63 9.13
N HIS A 52 17.94 -26.53 8.54
CA HIS A 52 17.31 -25.24 8.23
C HIS A 52 17.20 -24.32 9.45
N TRP A 53 16.92 -24.90 10.61
CA TRP A 53 16.85 -24.14 11.87
C TRP A 53 18.23 -23.62 12.29
N GLN A 54 19.28 -24.43 12.17
CA GLN A 54 20.66 -24.03 12.44
C GLN A 54 21.15 -22.95 11.46
N ASP A 55 20.84 -23.09 10.17
CA ASP A 55 21.15 -22.10 9.16
C ASP A 55 20.45 -20.77 9.45
N ALA A 56 19.17 -20.81 9.85
CA ALA A 56 18.43 -19.63 10.26
C ALA A 56 19.06 -18.93 11.49
N GLN A 57 19.46 -19.68 12.52
CA GLN A 57 20.14 -19.12 13.68
C GLN A 57 21.47 -18.43 13.29
N SER A 58 22.23 -19.06 12.37
CA SER A 58 23.49 -18.50 11.90
C SER A 58 23.27 -17.17 11.15
N ILE A 59 22.19 -17.07 10.36
CA ILE A 59 21.80 -15.82 9.71
C ILE A 59 21.38 -14.79 10.75
N GLU A 60 20.52 -15.15 11.69
CA GLU A 60 20.00 -14.27 12.75
C GLU A 60 21.13 -13.64 13.55
N GLN A 61 22.14 -14.43 13.94
CA GLN A 61 23.32 -13.92 14.62
C GLN A 61 24.07 -12.87 13.76
N LYS A 62 24.27 -13.15 12.46
CA LYS A 62 24.92 -12.22 11.56
C LYS A 62 24.09 -10.95 11.30
N LEU A 63 22.76 -11.03 11.31
CA LEU A 63 21.90 -9.86 11.21
C LEU A 63 22.00 -8.97 12.45
N GLU A 64 22.14 -9.54 13.65
CA GLU A 64 22.36 -8.78 14.90
C GLU A 64 23.70 -8.02 14.90
N GLU A 65 24.74 -8.59 14.28
CA GLU A 65 26.06 -7.98 14.17
C GLU A 65 26.15 -6.93 13.04
N CYS A 66 25.12 -6.81 12.18
CA CYS A 66 25.17 -5.96 11.02
C CYS A 66 25.01 -4.46 11.37
N PRO A 67 26.00 -3.60 11.05
CA PRO A 67 25.95 -2.19 11.40
C PRO A 67 24.95 -1.37 10.57
N PHE A 68 24.44 -1.92 9.47
CA PHE A 68 23.53 -1.26 8.54
C PHE A 68 22.05 -1.50 8.85
N ILE A 69 21.75 -2.38 9.83
CA ILE A 69 20.41 -2.74 10.27
C ILE A 69 20.02 -1.90 11.48
N GLU A 70 18.81 -1.39 11.51
CA GLU A 70 18.19 -0.77 12.69
C GLU A 70 17.49 -1.83 13.54
N GLN A 71 16.66 -2.61 12.90
CA GLN A 71 15.85 -3.67 13.50
C GLN A 71 15.49 -4.70 12.43
N TRP A 72 15.27 -5.93 12.86
CA TRP A 72 14.77 -6.99 11.99
C TRP A 72 13.89 -7.96 12.77
N PHE A 73 13.05 -8.68 12.06
CA PHE A 73 12.38 -9.85 12.58
C PHE A 73 12.10 -10.85 11.45
N ARG A 74 11.85 -12.10 11.85
CA ARG A 74 11.45 -13.17 10.94
C ARG A 74 9.94 -13.38 11.01
N GLY A 75 9.28 -13.47 9.88
CA GLY A 75 7.84 -13.68 9.79
C GLY A 75 7.41 -13.88 8.35
N GLU A 76 6.14 -14.14 8.14
CA GLU A 76 5.55 -14.26 6.80
C GLU A 76 4.50 -13.17 6.56
N PRO A 77 4.86 -11.90 6.47
CA PRO A 77 3.89 -10.85 6.16
C PRO A 77 3.46 -10.88 4.70
N SER A 78 4.22 -11.55 3.83
CA SER A 78 3.86 -11.73 2.42
C SER A 78 2.59 -12.54 2.22
N GLN A 79 2.19 -13.38 3.16
CA GLN A 79 0.87 -14.02 3.16
C GLN A 79 -0.27 -12.99 3.36
N CYS A 80 0.09 -11.82 3.84
CA CYS A 80 -0.83 -10.74 4.14
C CYS A 80 -0.75 -9.57 3.15
N GLY A 81 0.05 -9.67 2.08
CA GLY A 81 0.31 -8.56 1.16
C GLY A 81 1.05 -7.41 1.84
N ILE A 82 0.84 -6.18 1.40
CA ILE A 82 1.39 -5.01 2.10
C ILE A 82 0.69 -4.90 3.45
N LEU A 83 1.36 -5.34 4.52
CA LEU A 83 0.86 -5.34 5.89
C LEU A 83 -0.61 -5.81 6.00
N GLY A 84 -0.91 -6.97 5.43
CA GLY A 84 -2.22 -7.60 5.54
C GLY A 84 -3.12 -7.52 4.32
N ALA A 85 -2.66 -7.03 3.17
CA ALA A 85 -3.51 -6.83 1.99
C ALA A 85 -3.79 -8.10 1.16
N GLY A 86 -3.03 -9.17 1.30
CA GLY A 86 -3.26 -10.32 0.45
C GLY A 86 -2.87 -11.65 1.07
N GLY A 87 -3.78 -12.42 1.58
CA GLY A 87 -3.57 -13.82 1.92
C GLY A 87 -3.47 -14.18 3.39
N ALA A 88 -3.61 -13.26 4.31
CA ALA A 88 -4.08 -13.62 5.62
C ALA A 88 -5.44 -14.27 5.44
N GLY A 89 -5.59 -15.48 5.88
CA GLY A 89 -6.87 -16.14 5.79
C GLY A 89 -7.93 -15.29 6.50
N THR A 90 -9.02 -14.99 5.82
CA THR A 90 -10.18 -14.48 6.52
C THR A 90 -10.68 -15.58 7.44
N SER A 91 -10.70 -15.30 8.72
CA SER A 91 -11.21 -16.22 9.72
C SER A 91 -12.52 -15.71 10.29
N VAL A 92 -13.45 -16.61 10.52
CA VAL A 92 -14.67 -16.28 11.26
C VAL A 92 -14.30 -16.19 12.73
N LEU A 93 -14.37 -14.98 13.25
CA LEU A 93 -14.12 -14.68 14.66
C LEU A 93 -15.46 -14.39 15.35
N ILE A 94 -15.54 -14.74 16.61
CA ILE A 94 -16.75 -14.63 17.43
C ILE A 94 -16.40 -13.85 18.69
N ASN A 95 -17.22 -12.87 19.05
CA ASN A 95 -17.05 -12.12 20.29
C ASN A 95 -17.74 -12.81 21.48
N ASP A 96 -17.68 -12.19 22.66
CA ASP A 96 -18.34 -12.66 23.90
C ASP A 96 -19.88 -12.65 23.83
N LYS A 97 -20.46 -11.93 22.84
CA LYS A 97 -21.90 -11.82 22.58
C LYS A 97 -22.35 -12.71 21.41
N ASP A 98 -21.54 -13.68 21.01
CA ASP A 98 -21.76 -14.58 19.88
C ASP A 98 -21.96 -13.88 18.50
N VAL A 99 -21.50 -12.63 18.37
CA VAL A 99 -21.48 -11.93 17.09
C VAL A 99 -20.34 -12.49 16.23
N LYS A 100 -20.70 -13.04 15.08
CA LYS A 100 -19.74 -13.61 14.11
C LYS A 100 -19.32 -12.55 13.10
N GLN A 101 -18.02 -12.42 12.89
CA GLN A 101 -17.45 -11.51 11.89
C GLN A 101 -16.36 -12.22 11.09
N ASN A 102 -16.36 -12.01 9.78
CA ASN A 102 -15.29 -12.47 8.92
C ASN A 102 -14.21 -11.41 8.87
N MET A 103 -13.09 -11.65 9.52
CA MET A 103 -12.01 -10.68 9.67
C MET A 103 -10.68 -11.22 9.15
N MET A 104 -9.83 -10.32 8.75
CA MET A 104 -8.46 -10.64 8.38
C MET A 104 -7.65 -10.90 9.66
N LEU A 105 -7.01 -12.07 9.73
CA LEU A 105 -6.20 -12.51 10.85
C LEU A 105 -4.73 -12.52 10.45
N MET A 106 -3.89 -11.86 11.23
CA MET A 106 -2.44 -11.77 11.02
C MET A 106 -1.67 -12.37 12.19
N TRP A 107 -0.60 -13.10 11.86
CA TRP A 107 0.35 -13.64 12.84
C TRP A 107 1.59 -12.78 12.85
N VAL A 108 1.87 -12.17 13.99
CA VAL A 108 2.95 -11.19 14.10
C VAL A 108 3.77 -11.39 15.38
N PRO A 109 5.07 -11.06 15.38
CA PRO A 109 5.84 -10.98 16.61
C PRO A 109 5.45 -9.72 17.40
N LEU A 110 5.83 -9.68 18.67
CA LEU A 110 5.56 -8.54 19.55
C LEU A 110 6.16 -7.24 19.01
N ASP A 111 7.34 -7.31 18.41
CA ASP A 111 8.05 -6.15 17.86
C ASP A 111 7.45 -5.59 16.55
N PHE A 112 6.50 -6.29 15.95
CA PHE A 112 5.86 -5.90 14.69
C PHE A 112 5.31 -4.47 14.70
N PHE A 113 4.61 -4.10 15.76
CA PHE A 113 3.98 -2.79 15.87
C PHE A 113 5.00 -1.65 15.95
N LYS A 114 6.08 -1.88 16.69
CA LYS A 114 7.20 -0.92 16.81
C LYS A 114 7.99 -0.84 15.52
N PHE A 115 8.26 -1.96 14.88
CA PHE A 115 8.99 -2.05 13.62
C PHE A 115 8.34 -1.25 12.49
N TYR A 116 7.01 -1.35 12.37
CA TYR A 116 6.24 -0.62 11.38
C TYR A 116 5.74 0.75 11.86
N GLU A 117 6.13 1.16 13.07
CA GLU A 117 5.70 2.44 13.67
C GLU A 117 4.17 2.59 13.71
N LEU A 118 3.46 1.47 13.93
CA LEU A 118 2.01 1.48 14.04
C LEU A 118 1.57 2.18 15.33
N ARG A 119 0.66 3.13 15.20
CA ARG A 119 0.16 3.88 16.35
C ARG A 119 -0.81 3.06 17.18
N MET A 120 -0.47 2.89 18.47
CA MET A 120 -1.36 2.27 19.45
C MET A 120 -2.28 3.31 20.06
N LYS A 121 -3.60 3.05 20.07
CA LYS A 121 -4.58 3.87 20.83
C LYS A 121 -4.62 3.47 22.29
N GLU A 122 -4.71 2.16 22.52
CA GLU A 122 -4.71 1.55 23.84
C GLU A 122 -3.71 0.39 23.81
N ASN A 123 -2.85 0.31 24.80
CA ASN A 123 -1.79 -0.69 24.83
C ASN A 123 -1.61 -1.24 26.24
N ALA A 124 -1.88 -2.53 26.40
CA ALA A 124 -1.55 -3.31 27.58
C ALA A 124 -0.69 -4.54 27.22
N LEU A 125 -0.02 -4.50 26.05
CA LEU A 125 0.91 -5.56 25.68
C LEU A 125 2.09 -5.56 26.66
N PRO A 126 2.51 -6.74 27.13
CA PRO A 126 3.71 -6.86 27.95
C PRO A 126 4.97 -6.65 27.11
N ASP A 127 6.06 -6.28 27.74
CA ASP A 127 7.37 -6.14 27.07
C ASP A 127 7.90 -7.50 26.55
N LYS A 128 7.49 -8.61 27.17
CA LYS A 128 7.85 -9.97 26.77
C LYS A 128 6.66 -10.89 26.97
N ILE A 129 6.47 -11.79 26.02
CA ILE A 129 5.49 -12.87 26.14
C ILE A 129 6.21 -14.09 26.74
N GLU A 130 5.84 -14.47 27.96
CA GLU A 130 6.37 -15.64 28.61
C GLU A 130 5.55 -16.89 28.25
N GLY A 131 6.23 -17.95 27.89
CA GLY A 131 5.62 -19.23 27.50
C GLY A 131 5.50 -19.43 25.98
N ARG A 132 5.79 -20.68 25.53
CA ARG A 132 5.83 -21.02 24.11
C ARG A 132 4.47 -20.96 23.41
N ASN A 133 3.37 -21.11 24.14
CA ASN A 133 2.03 -21.26 23.61
C ASN A 133 1.08 -20.10 23.99
N LYS A 134 1.61 -18.97 24.44
CA LYS A 134 0.79 -17.82 24.80
C LYS A 134 0.69 -16.88 23.62
N TYR A 135 -0.53 -16.67 23.16
CA TYR A 135 -0.86 -15.68 22.14
C TYR A 135 -1.60 -14.53 22.78
N LEU A 136 -1.34 -13.32 22.29
CA LEU A 136 -2.07 -12.13 22.68
C LEU A 136 -2.86 -11.64 21.47
N VAL A 137 -4.01 -11.07 21.71
CA VAL A 137 -4.87 -10.53 20.65
C VAL A 137 -4.77 -9.02 20.61
N VAL A 138 -4.55 -8.49 19.42
CA VAL A 138 -4.60 -7.06 19.13
C VAL A 138 -5.62 -6.83 18.03
N MET A 139 -6.41 -5.80 18.12
CA MET A 139 -7.37 -5.40 17.10
C MET A 139 -7.07 -3.99 16.57
N ASN A 140 -7.46 -3.71 15.32
CA ASN A 140 -7.54 -2.34 14.89
C ASN A 140 -8.92 -1.74 15.22
N GLU A 141 -9.06 -0.43 15.13
CA GLU A 141 -10.33 0.27 15.41
C GLU A 141 -11.50 -0.24 14.56
N ALA A 142 -11.23 -0.63 13.31
CA ALA A 142 -12.25 -1.17 12.41
C ALA A 142 -12.78 -2.53 12.91
N ALA A 143 -11.92 -3.39 13.45
CA ALA A 143 -12.32 -4.66 14.06
C ALA A 143 -13.11 -4.44 15.35
N MET A 144 -12.67 -3.54 16.22
CA MET A 144 -13.40 -3.14 17.41
C MET A 144 -14.82 -2.67 17.07
N LYS A 145 -14.93 -1.77 16.08
CA LYS A 145 -16.22 -1.26 15.60
C LYS A 145 -17.10 -2.35 15.00
N ALA A 146 -16.53 -3.29 14.23
CA ALA A 146 -17.26 -4.38 13.60
C ALA A 146 -17.89 -5.33 14.63
N PHE A 147 -17.24 -5.52 15.79
CA PHE A 147 -17.78 -6.27 16.92
C PHE A 147 -18.68 -5.43 17.86
N GLY A 148 -18.77 -4.11 17.65
CA GLY A 148 -19.56 -3.21 18.49
C GLY A 148 -18.90 -2.86 19.82
N TYR A 149 -17.58 -3.01 19.92
CA TYR A 149 -16.83 -2.61 21.12
C TYR A 149 -16.42 -1.14 21.07
N THR A 150 -16.52 -0.47 22.22
CA THR A 150 -16.09 0.91 22.41
C THR A 150 -14.83 1.03 23.24
N LYS A 151 -14.58 0.04 24.12
CA LYS A 151 -13.42 -0.02 25.01
C LYS A 151 -12.68 -1.35 24.86
N ARG A 152 -11.37 -1.32 24.98
CA ARG A 152 -10.51 -2.48 24.93
C ARG A 152 -10.83 -3.52 25.99
N ASP A 153 -11.01 -3.06 27.26
CA ASP A 153 -11.21 -3.95 28.43
C ASP A 153 -12.51 -4.77 28.35
N GLU A 154 -13.46 -4.38 27.51
CA GLU A 154 -14.70 -5.09 27.27
C GLU A 154 -14.60 -6.03 26.06
N ALA A 155 -13.49 -6.02 25.34
CA ALA A 155 -13.34 -6.70 24.07
C ALA A 155 -12.73 -8.09 24.24
N PHE A 156 -13.46 -9.10 23.76
CA PHE A 156 -13.04 -10.51 23.74
C PHE A 156 -13.32 -11.14 22.39
N VAL A 157 -12.46 -12.08 21.98
CA VAL A 157 -12.63 -12.78 20.73
C VAL A 157 -12.19 -14.24 20.83
N ARG A 158 -12.85 -15.11 20.07
CA ARG A 158 -12.47 -16.51 19.85
C ARG A 158 -12.63 -16.87 18.38
N GLY A 159 -11.98 -17.93 17.94
CA GLY A 159 -12.25 -18.52 16.64
C GLY A 159 -13.50 -19.39 16.67
N GLU A 160 -14.18 -19.53 15.52
CA GLU A 160 -15.30 -20.48 15.34
C GLU A 160 -14.80 -21.93 15.36
N LYS A 161 -13.62 -22.15 14.82
CA LYS A 161 -12.89 -23.44 14.85
C LYS A 161 -11.52 -23.16 15.45
N ALA A 162 -10.78 -24.22 15.80
CA ALA A 162 -9.35 -24.04 16.10
C ALA A 162 -8.78 -23.13 15.03
N LEU A 163 -8.38 -21.92 15.41
CA LEU A 163 -8.02 -20.87 14.46
C LEU A 163 -6.91 -21.32 13.52
N TRP A 164 -6.18 -22.40 13.91
CA TRP A 164 -5.12 -23.04 13.12
C TRP A 164 -4.48 -24.15 13.94
N ILE A 165 -3.99 -25.10 13.21
CA ILE A 165 -3.01 -26.05 13.69
C ILE A 165 -1.69 -25.60 13.06
N SER A 166 -0.83 -24.95 13.82
CA SER A 166 0.54 -24.69 13.40
C SER A 166 1.42 -25.78 13.96
N MET A 167 2.13 -26.48 13.09
CA MET A 167 3.28 -27.25 13.54
C MET A 167 4.41 -26.23 13.72
N GLY A 168 4.80 -25.99 14.98
CA GLY A 168 6.04 -25.27 15.26
C GLY A 168 7.21 -25.97 14.57
N MET A 169 8.29 -25.27 14.26
CA MET A 169 9.52 -25.89 13.72
C MET A 169 10.11 -26.95 14.65
N ASP A 170 9.63 -27.02 15.88
CA ASP A 170 9.96 -28.01 16.92
C ASP A 170 9.04 -29.25 16.89
N GLY A 171 8.16 -29.38 15.88
CA GLY A 171 7.25 -30.51 15.73
C GLY A 171 6.04 -30.49 16.67
N ASN A 172 5.92 -29.51 17.55
CA ASN A 172 4.77 -29.44 18.47
C ASN A 172 3.57 -28.79 17.75
N ILE A 173 2.41 -29.46 17.90
CA ILE A 173 1.13 -28.93 17.42
C ILE A 173 0.70 -27.82 18.37
N ILE A 174 0.58 -26.62 17.81
CA ILE A 174 0.05 -25.47 18.54
C ILE A 174 -1.41 -25.30 18.11
N GLU A 175 -2.33 -25.69 18.96
CA GLU A 175 -3.77 -25.46 18.74
C GLU A 175 -4.11 -24.02 19.10
N GLY A 176 -4.52 -23.22 18.12
CA GLY A 176 -5.10 -21.91 18.34
C GLY A 176 -6.48 -22.04 18.97
N GLY A 177 -6.68 -21.34 20.09
CA GLY A 177 -7.79 -21.53 20.98
C GLY A 177 -9.16 -21.26 20.36
N THR A 178 -10.09 -22.11 20.72
CA THR A 178 -11.54 -21.86 20.68
C THR A 178 -12.00 -21.11 21.94
N SER A 179 -11.09 -20.87 22.88
CA SER A 179 -11.35 -20.11 24.11
C SER A 179 -11.43 -18.61 23.85
N LEU A 180 -12.25 -17.93 24.61
CA LEU A 180 -12.39 -16.49 24.57
C LEU A 180 -11.11 -15.83 25.08
N MET A 181 -10.51 -14.95 24.25
CA MET A 181 -9.27 -14.24 24.55
C MET A 181 -9.54 -12.74 24.68
N PRO A 182 -8.98 -12.07 25.69
CA PRO A 182 -9.09 -10.63 25.83
C PRO A 182 -8.28 -9.92 24.73
N VAL A 183 -8.73 -8.73 24.36
CA VAL A 183 -7.97 -7.83 23.47
C VAL A 183 -6.98 -7.03 24.31
N GLU A 184 -5.69 -7.20 24.05
CA GLU A 184 -4.62 -6.58 24.84
C GLU A 184 -4.23 -5.19 24.33
N ALA A 185 -4.48 -4.88 23.05
CA ALA A 185 -4.20 -3.56 22.50
C ALA A 185 -5.10 -3.22 21.32
N VAL A 186 -5.26 -1.92 21.07
CA VAL A 186 -5.99 -1.38 19.91
C VAL A 186 -5.06 -0.49 19.10
N VAL A 187 -4.91 -0.83 17.81
CA VAL A 187 -4.08 -0.12 16.83
C VAL A 187 -4.97 0.82 16.02
N GLU A 188 -4.45 2.00 15.67
CA GLU A 188 -5.10 2.87 14.70
C GLU A 188 -5.27 2.15 13.35
N ASN A 189 -6.33 2.51 12.63
CA ASN A 189 -6.55 1.95 11.30
C ASN A 189 -5.49 2.43 10.32
N TYR A 190 -4.94 1.50 9.56
CA TYR A 190 -4.02 1.77 8.45
C TYR A 190 -4.50 1.12 7.15
N TYR A 191 -3.91 1.48 6.03
CA TYR A 191 -4.28 0.92 4.73
C TYR A 191 -3.46 -0.33 4.44
N THR A 192 -4.13 -1.46 4.30
CA THR A 192 -3.49 -2.75 4.00
C THR A 192 -3.26 -3.00 2.52
N GLY A 193 -3.73 -2.10 1.67
CA GLY A 193 -3.66 -2.19 0.22
C GLY A 193 -3.97 -0.85 -0.42
N HIS A 194 -4.55 -0.87 -1.60
CA HIS A 194 -4.95 0.34 -2.31
C HIS A 194 -5.89 1.22 -1.45
N LEU A 195 -5.67 2.53 -1.42
CA LEU A 195 -6.45 3.45 -0.57
C LEU A 195 -7.96 3.36 -0.80
N THR A 196 -8.38 3.12 -2.04
CA THR A 196 -9.81 2.99 -2.38
C THR A 196 -10.48 1.76 -1.75
N ALA A 197 -9.71 0.74 -1.35
CA ALA A 197 -10.23 -0.43 -0.66
C ALA A 197 -10.63 -0.16 0.80
N GLY A 198 -10.31 1.05 1.30
CA GLY A 198 -10.59 1.45 2.67
C GLY A 198 -9.75 0.73 3.72
N LYS A 199 -10.01 1.05 4.97
CA LYS A 199 -9.36 0.46 6.13
C LYS A 199 -10.17 -0.75 6.61
N LYS A 200 -9.59 -1.95 6.46
CA LYS A 200 -10.26 -3.22 6.76
C LYS A 200 -10.17 -3.59 8.25
N PRO A 201 -11.15 -4.35 8.78
CA PRO A 201 -11.03 -4.95 10.11
C PRO A 201 -9.88 -5.97 10.17
N LEU A 202 -8.95 -5.77 11.10
CA LEU A 202 -7.77 -6.59 11.31
C LEU A 202 -7.69 -7.07 12.75
N VAL A 203 -7.35 -8.34 12.90
CA VAL A 203 -7.04 -8.95 14.18
C VAL A 203 -5.63 -9.54 14.09
N PHE A 204 -4.81 -9.22 15.06
CA PHE A 204 -3.44 -9.71 15.17
C PHE A 204 -3.35 -10.74 16.27
N MET A 205 -2.78 -11.89 15.92
CA MET A 205 -2.34 -12.89 16.88
C MET A 205 -0.85 -12.67 17.13
N VAL A 206 -0.55 -12.10 18.27
CA VAL A 206 0.83 -11.77 18.64
C VAL A 206 1.45 -12.97 19.33
N SER A 207 2.55 -13.48 18.78
CA SER A 207 3.29 -14.61 19.30
C SER A 207 4.68 -14.22 19.79
N PRO A 208 5.29 -15.00 20.72
CA PRO A 208 6.65 -14.74 21.19
C PRO A 208 7.70 -14.86 20.09
N LYS A 209 7.44 -15.70 19.09
CA LYS A 209 8.30 -15.94 17.93
C LYS A 209 7.45 -16.01 16.68
N ALA A 210 7.70 -15.11 15.76
CA ALA A 210 7.20 -15.26 14.41
C ALA A 210 7.99 -16.38 13.74
N GLY A 211 7.28 -17.35 13.17
CA GLY A 211 7.86 -18.35 12.28
C GLY A 211 7.85 -17.82 10.85
N GLY A 212 8.59 -18.49 9.97
CA GLY A 212 8.58 -18.16 8.54
C GLY A 212 9.97 -18.17 7.92
N SER A 213 10.02 -18.02 6.61
CA SER A 213 11.27 -17.99 5.82
C SER A 213 11.70 -16.58 5.45
N GLN A 214 10.83 -15.60 5.60
CA GLN A 214 11.07 -14.23 5.19
C GLN A 214 11.55 -13.39 6.36
N TYR A 215 12.60 -12.66 6.11
CA TYR A 215 13.15 -11.66 7.03
C TYR A 215 12.70 -10.28 6.61
N GLN A 216 12.27 -9.50 7.58
CA GLN A 216 11.93 -8.10 7.42
C GLN A 216 12.99 -7.29 8.12
N ILE A 217 13.66 -6.44 7.37
CA ILE A 217 14.87 -5.77 7.79
C ILE A 217 14.70 -4.26 7.58
N ALA A 218 14.73 -3.50 8.66
CA ALA A 218 14.78 -2.06 8.63
C ALA A 218 16.22 -1.61 8.42
N CYS A 219 16.49 -1.01 7.27
CA CYS A 219 17.80 -0.50 6.88
C CYS A 219 18.01 0.91 7.40
N LYS A 220 19.22 1.22 7.87
CA LYS A 220 19.62 2.60 8.15
C LYS A 220 19.64 3.42 6.86
N ASN A 221 19.17 4.65 6.93
CA ASN A 221 19.07 5.56 5.79
C ASN A 221 20.40 5.67 5.01
N GLY A 222 20.30 5.50 3.68
CA GLY A 222 21.43 5.61 2.76
C GLY A 222 22.40 4.43 2.81
N LYS A 223 22.02 3.31 3.44
CA LYS A 223 22.83 2.10 3.56
C LYS A 223 22.26 0.89 2.82
N GLU A 224 21.34 1.14 1.89
CA GLU A 224 20.60 0.10 1.17
C GLU A 224 21.54 -0.81 0.35
N LYS A 225 22.53 -0.21 -0.34
CA LYS A 225 23.51 -0.95 -1.15
C LYS A 225 24.47 -1.78 -0.31
N GLU A 226 24.94 -1.20 0.79
CA GLU A 226 25.83 -1.87 1.74
C GLU A 226 25.11 -3.04 2.42
N LEU A 227 23.83 -2.87 2.78
CA LEU A 227 23.01 -3.93 3.34
C LEU A 227 22.86 -5.10 2.36
N ILE A 228 22.47 -4.85 1.12
CA ILE A 228 22.33 -5.91 0.10
C ILE A 228 23.66 -6.65 -0.12
N SER A 229 24.78 -5.91 -0.19
CA SER A 229 26.11 -6.53 -0.35
C SER A 229 26.49 -7.40 0.85
N TYR A 230 26.13 -6.96 2.06
CA TYR A 230 26.35 -7.73 3.28
C TYR A 230 25.50 -9.02 3.30
N LEU A 231 24.22 -8.93 2.93
CA LEU A 231 23.32 -10.08 2.87
C LEU A 231 23.77 -11.11 1.82
N LYS A 232 24.27 -10.66 0.65
CA LYS A 232 24.88 -11.51 -0.36
C LYS A 232 26.09 -12.28 0.20
N LYS A 233 26.94 -11.58 0.94
CA LYS A 233 28.09 -12.20 1.60
C LYS A 233 27.68 -13.27 2.60
N ILE A 234 26.69 -13.02 3.44
CA ILE A 234 26.14 -14.01 4.39
C ILE A 234 25.62 -15.25 3.62
N ARG A 235 24.87 -15.02 2.56
CA ARG A 235 24.34 -16.10 1.73
C ARG A 235 25.45 -16.94 1.08
N GLN A 236 26.49 -16.29 0.56
CA GLN A 236 27.66 -16.97 0.01
C GLN A 236 28.38 -17.83 1.06
N GLU A 237 28.51 -17.33 2.27
CA GLU A 237 29.17 -18.05 3.36
C GLU A 237 28.39 -19.27 3.84
N ILE A 238 27.06 -19.18 3.94
CA ILE A 238 26.21 -20.23 4.54
C ILE A 238 25.72 -21.23 3.48
N PHE A 239 25.31 -20.74 2.29
CA PHE A 239 24.66 -21.55 1.25
C PHE A 239 25.45 -21.66 -0.04
N ASN A 240 26.64 -21.09 -0.10
CA ASN A 240 27.49 -21.03 -1.31
C ASN A 240 26.79 -20.40 -2.53
N THR A 241 25.90 -19.42 -2.29
CA THR A 241 25.21 -18.64 -3.33
C THR A 241 24.95 -17.23 -2.82
N GLU A 242 25.09 -16.25 -3.72
CA GLU A 242 24.73 -14.84 -3.44
C GLU A 242 23.26 -14.53 -3.74
N GLU A 243 22.61 -15.40 -4.49
CA GLU A 243 21.25 -15.16 -4.96
C GLU A 243 20.22 -15.40 -3.85
N PHE A 244 19.34 -14.43 -3.61
CA PHE A 244 18.16 -14.56 -2.77
C PHE A 244 17.06 -13.63 -3.27
N ASP A 245 15.83 -14.04 -3.08
CA ASP A 245 14.67 -13.23 -3.42
C ASP A 245 14.49 -12.13 -2.38
N HIS A 246 14.42 -10.88 -2.85
CA HIS A 246 14.24 -9.72 -1.99
C HIS A 246 13.58 -8.57 -2.75
N HIS A 247 12.85 -7.74 -2.01
CA HIS A 247 12.22 -6.54 -2.54
C HIS A 247 12.04 -5.50 -1.44
N TRP A 248 11.92 -4.25 -1.83
CA TRP A 248 11.67 -3.15 -0.90
C TRP A 248 10.17 -2.91 -0.74
N LEU A 249 9.73 -2.72 0.50
CA LEU A 249 8.32 -2.43 0.80
C LEU A 249 7.79 -1.21 0.05
N GLU A 250 8.65 -0.22 -0.20
CA GLU A 250 8.31 0.95 -1.02
C GLU A 250 7.93 0.58 -2.46
N GLU A 251 8.62 -0.42 -3.04
CA GLU A 251 8.33 -0.91 -4.38
C GLU A 251 6.96 -1.59 -4.44
N ASP A 252 6.61 -2.36 -3.41
CA ASP A 252 5.30 -3.00 -3.28
C ASP A 252 4.18 -1.96 -3.14
N VAL A 253 4.38 -0.94 -2.30
CA VAL A 253 3.44 0.17 -2.18
C VAL A 253 3.28 0.91 -3.51
N GLN A 254 4.37 1.16 -4.22
CA GLN A 254 4.30 1.80 -5.53
C GLN A 254 3.64 0.90 -6.59
N ALA A 255 3.79 -0.42 -6.48
CA ALA A 255 3.16 -1.37 -7.38
C ALA A 255 1.63 -1.34 -7.31
N LEU A 256 1.04 -1.04 -6.14
CA LEU A 256 -0.40 -0.88 -5.98
C LEU A 256 -1.00 0.17 -6.91
N TYR A 257 -0.27 1.27 -7.15
CA TYR A 257 -0.73 2.41 -7.94
C TYR A 257 -0.25 2.37 -9.40
N ARG A 258 0.31 1.23 -9.85
CA ARG A 258 0.85 1.09 -11.22
C ARG A 258 -0.24 1.24 -12.28
N GLU A 259 -1.40 0.64 -12.03
CA GLU A 259 -2.53 0.74 -12.96
C GLU A 259 -3.10 2.16 -13.01
N ASP A 260 -3.22 2.84 -11.87
CA ASP A 260 -3.68 4.24 -11.82
C ASP A 260 -2.72 5.17 -12.58
N ARG A 261 -1.40 4.93 -12.48
CA ARG A 261 -0.40 5.66 -13.28
C ARG A 261 -0.59 5.44 -14.77
N ARG A 262 -0.84 4.20 -15.20
CA ARG A 262 -1.09 3.89 -16.62
C ARG A 262 -2.32 4.62 -17.12
N VAL A 263 -3.42 4.57 -16.37
CA VAL A 263 -4.67 5.26 -16.70
C VAL A 263 -4.43 6.76 -16.80
N SER A 264 -3.79 7.38 -15.80
CA SER A 264 -3.44 8.81 -15.81
C SER A 264 -2.58 9.19 -17.02
N THR A 265 -1.56 8.38 -17.36
CA THR A 265 -0.69 8.61 -18.51
C THR A 265 -1.46 8.58 -19.83
N VAL A 266 -2.36 7.59 -20.00
CA VAL A 266 -3.20 7.46 -21.20
C VAL A 266 -4.11 8.69 -21.36
N PHE A 267 -4.80 9.12 -20.28
CA PHE A 267 -5.63 10.33 -20.34
C PHE A 267 -4.82 11.59 -20.62
N THR A 268 -3.64 11.72 -20.08
CA THR A 268 -2.74 12.85 -20.36
C THR A 268 -2.32 12.89 -21.82
N LEU A 269 -1.97 11.73 -22.40
CA LEU A 269 -1.60 11.63 -23.82
C LEU A 269 -2.77 12.01 -24.74
N PHE A 270 -3.96 11.44 -24.49
CA PHE A 270 -5.16 11.78 -25.29
C PHE A 270 -5.56 13.24 -25.12
N SER A 271 -5.38 13.82 -23.94
CA SER A 271 -5.61 15.25 -23.71
C SER A 271 -4.66 16.12 -24.53
N ALA A 272 -3.38 15.77 -24.56
CA ALA A 272 -2.39 16.48 -25.36
C ALA A 272 -2.72 16.44 -26.88
N ILE A 273 -3.08 15.26 -27.40
CA ILE A 273 -3.52 15.09 -28.78
C ILE A 273 -4.78 15.94 -29.06
N SER A 274 -5.76 15.90 -28.16
CA SER A 274 -7.02 16.66 -28.30
C SER A 274 -6.78 18.17 -28.30
N ILE A 275 -5.85 18.67 -27.46
CA ILE A 275 -5.44 20.08 -27.45
C ILE A 275 -4.82 20.45 -28.81
N PHE A 276 -3.91 19.59 -29.29
CA PHE A 276 -3.23 19.83 -30.56
C PHE A 276 -4.22 19.90 -31.75
N VAL A 277 -5.10 18.93 -31.87
CA VAL A 277 -6.15 18.90 -32.92
C VAL A 277 -7.08 20.11 -32.81
N SER A 278 -7.51 20.44 -31.59
CA SER A 278 -8.36 21.62 -31.37
C SER A 278 -7.65 22.93 -31.75
N ALA A 279 -6.35 23.03 -31.42
CA ALA A 279 -5.55 24.20 -31.80
C ALA A 279 -5.42 24.31 -33.32
N LEU A 280 -5.21 23.22 -34.07
CA LEU A 280 -5.18 23.20 -35.52
C LEU A 280 -6.54 23.62 -36.13
N GLY A 281 -7.66 23.13 -35.56
CA GLY A 281 -9.00 23.51 -35.97
C GLY A 281 -9.26 25.02 -35.78
N LEU A 282 -8.92 25.55 -34.60
CA LEU A 282 -9.04 26.99 -34.31
C LEU A 282 -8.11 27.84 -35.22
N PHE A 283 -6.91 27.35 -35.47
CA PHE A 283 -5.97 28.02 -36.38
C PHE A 283 -6.55 28.11 -37.80
N GLY A 284 -7.08 26.99 -38.33
CA GLY A 284 -7.72 26.97 -39.65
C GLY A 284 -8.91 27.93 -39.76
N LEU A 285 -9.80 27.93 -38.76
CA LEU A 285 -10.94 28.85 -38.69
C LEU A 285 -10.49 30.30 -38.59
N SER A 286 -9.44 30.59 -37.78
CA SER A 286 -8.87 31.94 -37.66
C SER A 286 -8.29 32.45 -38.97
N LEU A 287 -7.58 31.62 -39.73
CA LEU A 287 -7.08 31.98 -41.07
C LEU A 287 -8.21 32.26 -42.03
N PHE A 288 -9.28 31.48 -42.02
CA PHE A 288 -10.45 31.69 -42.84
C PHE A 288 -11.14 33.04 -42.50
N ASP A 289 -11.40 33.29 -41.21
CA ASP A 289 -12.00 34.54 -40.72
C ASP A 289 -11.15 35.77 -41.12
N ILE A 290 -9.82 35.69 -41.03
CA ILE A 290 -8.89 36.77 -41.42
C ILE A 290 -8.99 37.01 -42.95
N ARG A 291 -8.98 35.95 -43.77
CA ARG A 291 -9.11 36.08 -45.22
C ARG A 291 -10.43 36.75 -45.64
N GLN A 292 -11.52 36.38 -45.00
CA GLN A 292 -12.85 36.91 -45.29
C GLN A 292 -12.96 38.39 -44.92
N ARG A 293 -12.25 38.85 -43.85
CA ARG A 293 -12.29 40.22 -43.35
C ARG A 293 -11.05 41.03 -43.74
N TYR A 294 -10.27 40.56 -44.70
CA TYR A 294 -8.98 41.17 -45.04
C TYR A 294 -9.12 42.66 -45.42
N ARG A 295 -10.13 43.05 -46.23
CA ARG A 295 -10.39 44.44 -46.61
C ARG A 295 -10.76 45.30 -45.39
N GLU A 296 -11.58 44.84 -44.51
CA GLU A 296 -11.96 45.57 -43.29
C GLU A 296 -10.75 45.81 -42.36
N ILE A 297 -9.94 44.77 -42.18
CA ILE A 297 -8.71 44.85 -41.39
C ILE A 297 -7.71 45.83 -42.02
N ALA A 298 -7.54 45.80 -43.34
CA ALA A 298 -6.66 46.69 -44.06
C ALA A 298 -7.08 48.14 -43.89
N ILE A 299 -8.36 48.46 -44.07
CA ILE A 299 -8.91 49.85 -43.93
C ILE A 299 -8.69 50.33 -42.49
N ARG A 300 -8.95 49.54 -41.49
CA ARG A 300 -8.72 49.93 -40.08
C ARG A 300 -7.24 50.16 -39.77
N LYS A 301 -6.35 49.36 -40.35
CA LYS A 301 -4.90 49.48 -40.17
C LYS A 301 -4.38 50.79 -40.80
N VAL A 302 -4.87 51.13 -41.98
CA VAL A 302 -4.53 52.40 -42.64
C VAL A 302 -5.03 53.62 -41.84
N ASN A 303 -6.19 53.53 -41.20
CA ASN A 303 -6.76 54.51 -40.29
C ASN A 303 -6.13 54.51 -38.87
N GLY A 304 -4.98 53.87 -38.66
CA GLY A 304 -4.21 53.98 -37.44
C GLY A 304 -4.66 52.99 -36.29
N ALA A 305 -5.46 51.98 -36.59
CA ALA A 305 -5.85 51.01 -35.57
C ALA A 305 -4.64 50.20 -35.06
N GLN A 306 -4.49 50.13 -33.75
CA GLN A 306 -3.45 49.34 -33.11
C GLN A 306 -3.69 47.83 -33.29
N LEU A 307 -2.64 47.04 -33.47
CA LEU A 307 -2.71 45.59 -33.62
C LEU A 307 -3.49 44.91 -32.47
N ARG A 308 -3.34 45.43 -31.24
CA ARG A 308 -4.05 44.93 -30.04
C ARG A 308 -5.58 45.00 -30.20
N ASN A 309 -6.08 46.07 -30.82
CA ASN A 309 -7.52 46.25 -31.04
C ASN A 309 -8.04 45.25 -32.11
N LEU A 310 -7.24 45.01 -33.15
CA LEU A 310 -7.57 44.02 -34.19
C LEU A 310 -7.59 42.60 -33.64
N TYR A 311 -6.62 42.22 -32.81
CA TYR A 311 -6.61 40.94 -32.14
C TYR A 311 -7.81 40.77 -31.19
N SER A 312 -8.15 41.79 -30.41
CA SER A 312 -9.31 41.74 -29.51
C SER A 312 -10.62 41.43 -30.24
N ILE A 313 -10.84 42.03 -31.41
CA ILE A 313 -12.05 41.81 -32.23
C ILE A 313 -12.08 40.37 -32.79
N LEU A 314 -10.94 39.85 -33.23
CA LEU A 314 -10.84 38.50 -33.79
C LEU A 314 -11.02 37.43 -32.72
N PHE A 315 -10.35 37.58 -31.56
CA PHE A 315 -10.35 36.56 -30.52
C PHE A 315 -11.59 36.58 -29.62
N ARG A 316 -12.32 37.69 -29.52
CA ARG A 316 -13.51 37.79 -28.66
C ARG A 316 -14.55 36.73 -28.95
N LYS A 317 -14.76 36.33 -30.20
CA LYS A 317 -15.68 35.28 -30.64
C LYS A 317 -15.25 33.89 -30.06
N TYR A 318 -13.96 33.60 -30.18
CA TYR A 318 -13.42 32.32 -29.73
C TYR A 318 -13.42 32.20 -28.21
N ILE A 319 -13.17 33.30 -27.47
CA ILE A 319 -13.24 33.33 -25.99
C ILE A 319 -14.65 32.98 -25.51
N TRP A 320 -15.70 33.52 -26.14
CA TRP A 320 -17.08 33.23 -25.80
C TRP A 320 -17.45 31.75 -26.08
N VAL A 321 -16.98 31.18 -27.19
CA VAL A 321 -17.23 29.76 -27.54
C VAL A 321 -16.50 28.86 -26.55
N ILE A 322 -15.26 29.15 -26.23
CA ILE A 322 -14.50 28.35 -25.26
C ILE A 322 -15.12 28.46 -23.85
N GLY A 323 -15.48 29.69 -23.44
CA GLY A 323 -16.14 29.94 -22.15
C GLY A 323 -17.47 29.20 -22.01
N GLY A 324 -18.31 29.24 -23.04
CA GLY A 324 -19.57 28.49 -23.10
C GLY A 324 -19.36 26.97 -23.03
N ALA A 325 -18.38 26.46 -23.78
CA ALA A 325 -18.04 25.05 -23.76
C ALA A 325 -17.55 24.61 -22.36
N THR A 326 -16.77 25.46 -21.66
CA THR A 326 -16.28 25.19 -20.29
C THR A 326 -17.43 25.13 -19.29
N LEU A 327 -18.38 26.06 -19.36
CA LEU A 327 -19.55 26.11 -18.50
C LEU A 327 -20.46 24.87 -18.66
N LEU A 328 -20.57 24.33 -19.87
CA LEU A 328 -21.36 23.12 -20.12
C LEU A 328 -20.64 21.83 -19.69
N THR A 329 -19.32 21.82 -19.79
CA THR A 329 -18.52 20.60 -19.50
C THR A 329 -18.28 20.41 -18.00
N ALA A 330 -18.09 21.47 -17.23
CA ALA A 330 -17.79 21.40 -15.82
C ALA A 330 -18.89 20.68 -14.99
N PRO A 331 -20.20 20.98 -15.16
CA PRO A 331 -21.25 20.23 -14.44
C PRO A 331 -21.33 18.76 -14.84
N SER A 332 -21.11 18.43 -16.13
CA SER A 332 -21.14 17.05 -16.61
C SER A 332 -20.07 16.17 -15.96
N VAL A 333 -18.88 16.73 -15.74
CA VAL A 333 -17.80 16.03 -15.05
C VAL A 333 -18.12 15.85 -13.56
N SER A 334 -18.64 16.87 -12.90
CA SER A 334 -19.03 16.81 -11.48
C SER A 334 -20.15 15.77 -11.25
N TYR A 335 -21.12 15.69 -12.15
CA TYR A 335 -22.23 14.71 -12.02
C TYR A 335 -21.74 13.26 -12.16
N THR A 336 -20.86 12.97 -13.12
CA THR A 336 -20.33 11.61 -13.30
C THR A 336 -19.47 11.15 -12.11
N HIS A 337 -18.84 12.08 -11.38
CA HIS A 337 -18.05 11.75 -10.20
C HIS A 337 -18.85 11.58 -8.90
N LEU A 338 -20.01 12.23 -8.79
CA LEU A 338 -20.92 12.06 -7.65
C LEU A 338 -21.75 10.76 -7.72
N THR A 339 -21.84 10.13 -8.89
CA THR A 339 -22.67 8.94 -9.14
C THR A 339 -21.89 7.64 -9.31
N LEU A 340 -20.56 7.67 -9.33
CA LEU A 340 -19.73 6.47 -9.30
C LEU A 340 -19.34 6.17 -7.85
N PRO A 341 -19.61 4.93 -7.36
CA PRO A 341 -19.29 4.50 -5.99
C PRO A 341 -17.79 4.41 -5.73
#